data_21488dce25fbb9fa19ee37e3e28c9a09
#
_entry.id   21488dce25fbb9fa19ee37e3e28c9a09
#
_cell.length_a   1.000
_cell.length_b   1.000
_cell.length_c   1.000
_cell.angle_alpha   90.00
_cell.angle_beta   90.00
_cell.angle_gamma   90.00
#
_symmetry.space_group_name_H-M   'P 1'
#
loop_
_entity.id
_entity.type
_entity.pdbx_description
1 polymer ?
#
loop_
_entity_poly.entity_id
_entity_poly.type
_entity_poly.pdbx_seq_one_letter_code
_entity_poly.pdbx_strand_id
1 'polypeptide(L)'
;MPASKTCKNTGCRNKFKPSGRKIYCSTSCKRKAIYQRNKKETIVIEETVVSTTSRGNDYPEFVKKYAEKLQNKKLTHQQVADAMKVSRSVVTKMLAAYIEDKENYESQKDWQIAEETVKSLQDFKDFRDRYFKTETGELYETADFHENWINNIVDAIANGKQQMILSPPRHGKTDLLTHFAVWQICKNPNIRIMWVGGNEDIAKNAVGAVLDHLENNELLNEEINGPGVKFQPKIRSGKSWSSGQFTIGTRTVTGIKSPTMVAVGKGGKILSRDCDLIIADDIEDHGTTIQPSAREQTRQWWTTTLSSRKEEHT
;
A
#
# COMPACT_ATOMS: atom_id res chain seq x y z
N MET A 1 -22.28 57.56 6.11
CA MET A 1 -22.56 57.04 4.75
C MET A 1 -21.78 55.75 4.56
N PRO A 2 -22.38 54.63 4.08
CA PRO A 2 -21.64 53.40 3.89
C PRO A 2 -20.57 53.55 2.78
N ALA A 3 -19.32 53.16 3.10
CA ALA A 3 -18.19 53.29 2.20
C ALA A 3 -18.41 52.47 0.90
N SER A 4 -17.98 53.06 -0.23
CA SER A 4 -18.06 52.36 -1.56
C SER A 4 -17.04 51.20 -1.58
N LYS A 5 -17.44 50.02 -2.07
CA LYS A 5 -16.56 48.85 -2.26
C LYS A 5 -16.22 48.68 -3.74
N THR A 6 -14.99 48.24 -4.01
CA THR A 6 -14.56 47.88 -5.36
C THR A 6 -15.07 46.46 -5.69
N CYS A 7 -15.53 46.25 -6.92
CA CYS A 7 -15.99 44.95 -7.37
C CYS A 7 -14.87 43.89 -7.30
N LYS A 8 -15.13 42.72 -6.76
CA LYS A 8 -14.14 41.66 -6.57
C LYS A 8 -13.83 40.87 -7.85
N ASN A 9 -14.44 41.23 -8.99
CA ASN A 9 -14.07 40.68 -10.30
C ASN A 9 -12.81 41.39 -10.81
N THR A 10 -11.71 40.69 -11.00
CA THR A 10 -10.38 41.21 -11.37
C THR A 10 -10.35 42.04 -12.65
N GLY A 11 -11.31 41.84 -13.55
CA GLY A 11 -11.48 42.66 -14.77
C GLY A 11 -12.45 43.82 -14.63
N CYS A 12 -12.98 44.13 -13.44
CA CYS A 12 -13.96 45.19 -13.22
C CYS A 12 -13.44 46.26 -12.27
N ARG A 13 -13.33 47.50 -12.76
CA ARG A 13 -12.89 48.67 -11.99
C ARG A 13 -14.03 49.44 -11.30
N ASN A 14 -15.26 48.96 -11.38
CA ASN A 14 -16.42 49.68 -10.85
C ASN A 14 -16.44 49.68 -9.31
N LYS A 15 -16.60 50.88 -8.73
CA LYS A 15 -16.94 51.05 -7.33
C LYS A 15 -18.46 51.09 -7.17
N PHE A 16 -19.02 50.42 -6.19
CA PHE A 16 -20.47 50.35 -5.96
C PHE A 16 -20.80 50.43 -4.47
N LYS A 17 -21.98 50.94 -4.14
CA LYS A 17 -22.51 50.90 -2.78
C LYS A 17 -23.10 49.53 -2.51
N PRO A 18 -22.57 48.71 -1.61
CA PRO A 18 -23.09 47.39 -1.38
C PRO A 18 -24.43 47.45 -0.62
N SER A 19 -25.42 46.71 -1.07
CA SER A 19 -26.60 46.36 -0.28
C SER A 19 -26.39 44.99 0.34
N GLY A 20 -26.17 44.94 1.68
CA GLY A 20 -25.88 43.68 2.37
C GLY A 20 -24.49 43.12 2.05
N ARG A 21 -24.35 41.76 1.98
CA ARG A 21 -23.08 41.06 1.74
C ARG A 21 -22.59 41.05 0.30
N LYS A 22 -23.09 41.91 -0.58
CA LYS A 22 -22.68 41.95 -1.98
C LYS A 22 -21.23 42.37 -2.15
N ILE A 23 -20.47 41.58 -2.90
CA ILE A 23 -19.05 41.79 -3.22
C ILE A 23 -18.78 42.03 -4.71
N TYR A 24 -19.83 41.97 -5.56
CA TYR A 24 -19.79 42.21 -6.98
C TYR A 24 -20.79 43.32 -7.35
N CYS A 25 -20.42 44.19 -8.32
CA CYS A 25 -21.26 45.29 -8.73
C CYS A 25 -22.54 44.86 -9.51
N SER A 26 -22.51 43.69 -10.14
CA SER A 26 -23.65 43.12 -10.88
C SER A 26 -23.64 41.60 -10.91
N THR A 27 -24.75 40.97 -11.27
CA THR A 27 -24.87 39.53 -11.48
C THR A 27 -23.96 39.05 -12.61
N SER A 28 -23.76 39.86 -13.64
CA SER A 28 -22.84 39.59 -14.74
C SER A 28 -21.39 39.55 -14.26
N CYS A 29 -20.95 40.49 -13.39
CA CYS A 29 -19.62 40.46 -12.79
C CYS A 29 -19.41 39.25 -11.87
N LYS A 30 -20.43 38.84 -11.13
CA LYS A 30 -20.38 37.61 -10.32
C LYS A 30 -20.20 36.37 -11.22
N ARG A 31 -20.96 36.27 -12.30
CA ARG A 31 -20.82 35.15 -13.27
C ARG A 31 -19.43 35.12 -13.93
N LYS A 32 -18.92 36.28 -14.37
CA LYS A 32 -17.57 36.39 -14.97
C LYS A 32 -16.46 36.00 -13.95
N ALA A 33 -16.57 36.43 -12.71
CA ALA A 33 -15.59 36.08 -11.68
C ALA A 33 -15.60 34.58 -11.34
N ILE A 34 -16.79 33.95 -11.29
CA ILE A 34 -16.92 32.50 -11.09
C ILE A 34 -16.34 31.77 -12.30
N TYR A 35 -16.62 32.21 -13.52
CA TYR A 35 -16.09 31.64 -14.75
C TYR A 35 -14.55 31.72 -14.80
N GLN A 36 -13.96 32.88 -14.42
CA GLN A 36 -12.51 33.05 -14.39
C GLN A 36 -11.84 32.23 -13.28
N ARG A 37 -12.52 32.05 -12.14
CA ARG A 37 -12.03 31.18 -11.04
C ARG A 37 -12.01 29.72 -11.48
N ASN A 38 -13.08 29.24 -12.10
CA ASN A 38 -13.16 27.88 -12.62
C ASN A 38 -12.19 27.63 -13.78
N LYS A 39 -11.81 28.68 -14.53
CA LYS A 39 -10.81 28.60 -15.60
C LYS A 39 -9.36 28.52 -15.05
N LYS A 40 -9.11 29.06 -13.85
CA LYS A 40 -7.78 28.97 -13.20
C LYS A 40 -7.55 27.61 -12.49
N GLU A 41 -8.60 26.87 -12.19
CA GLU A 41 -8.55 25.48 -11.79
C GLU A 41 -8.57 24.55 -13.02
N THR A 42 -7.88 24.96 -14.09
CA THR A 42 -7.61 24.05 -15.22
C THR A 42 -6.63 23.01 -14.69
N ILE A 43 -7.15 21.84 -14.34
CA ILE A 43 -6.35 20.64 -14.12
C ILE A 43 -5.52 20.50 -15.40
N VAL A 44 -4.20 20.46 -15.25
CA VAL A 44 -3.26 20.10 -16.32
C VAL A 44 -3.61 18.67 -16.69
N ILE A 45 -4.40 18.49 -17.72
CA ILE A 45 -4.68 17.19 -18.31
C ILE A 45 -3.48 16.93 -19.20
N GLU A 46 -2.64 15.98 -18.81
CA GLU A 46 -1.56 15.49 -19.68
C GLU A 46 -2.15 15.16 -21.05
N GLU A 47 -1.62 15.83 -22.08
CA GLU A 47 -2.01 15.59 -23.48
C GLU A 47 -1.51 14.20 -23.89
N THR A 48 -2.32 13.19 -23.67
CA THR A 48 -2.16 11.94 -24.40
C THR A 48 -2.70 12.17 -25.81
N VAL A 49 -1.83 12.20 -26.79
CA VAL A 49 -2.19 12.29 -28.21
C VAL A 49 -3.01 11.06 -28.58
N VAL A 50 -4.32 11.21 -28.60
CA VAL A 50 -5.25 10.15 -29.03
C VAL A 50 -5.30 10.19 -30.56
N SER A 51 -4.82 9.13 -31.21
CA SER A 51 -4.95 8.96 -32.66
C SER A 51 -6.41 8.77 -33.06
N THR A 52 -6.87 9.50 -34.06
CA THR A 52 -8.27 9.67 -34.45
C THR A 52 -8.91 8.50 -35.21
N THR A 53 -8.47 7.25 -35.06
CA THR A 53 -8.89 6.14 -35.93
C THR A 53 -9.55 4.92 -35.29
N SER A 54 -10.01 4.98 -34.03
CA SER A 54 -10.76 3.82 -33.50
C SER A 54 -11.93 4.25 -32.59
N ARG A 55 -13.12 4.37 -33.17
CA ARG A 55 -14.35 4.75 -32.48
C ARG A 55 -14.90 3.77 -31.43
N GLY A 56 -14.22 2.66 -31.16
CA GLY A 56 -14.66 1.61 -30.25
C GLY A 56 -13.81 1.38 -28.99
N ASN A 57 -12.51 1.70 -29.03
CA ASN A 57 -11.58 1.36 -27.94
C ASN A 57 -11.34 2.49 -26.93
N ASP A 58 -11.70 3.74 -27.22
CA ASP A 58 -11.44 4.90 -26.35
C ASP A 58 -12.54 5.08 -25.27
N TYR A 59 -13.65 4.38 -25.41
CA TYR A 59 -14.79 4.47 -24.50
C TYR A 59 -14.48 4.01 -23.06
N PRO A 60 -13.81 2.87 -22.84
CA PRO A 60 -13.50 2.40 -21.47
C PRO A 60 -12.53 3.32 -20.72
N GLU A 61 -11.54 3.86 -21.42
CA GLU A 61 -10.51 4.72 -20.81
C GLU A 61 -11.06 6.11 -20.45
N PHE A 62 -11.88 6.66 -21.34
CA PHE A 62 -12.61 7.91 -21.10
C PHE A 62 -13.55 7.83 -19.91
N VAL A 63 -14.32 6.78 -19.84
CA VAL A 63 -15.26 6.53 -18.76
C VAL A 63 -14.53 6.40 -17.44
N LYS A 64 -13.43 5.62 -17.39
CA LYS A 64 -12.53 5.54 -16.24
C LYS A 64 -12.06 6.90 -15.72
N LYS A 65 -11.68 7.81 -16.63
CA LYS A 65 -11.01 9.07 -16.28
C LYS A 65 -11.98 10.21 -15.92
N TYR A 66 -13.20 10.22 -16.47
CA TYR A 66 -14.09 11.38 -16.42
C TYR A 66 -15.50 11.10 -15.90
N ALA A 67 -16.02 9.89 -15.99
CA ALA A 67 -17.42 9.58 -15.68
C ALA A 67 -17.78 9.92 -14.22
N GLU A 68 -17.00 9.50 -13.24
CA GLU A 68 -17.23 9.82 -11.83
C GLU A 68 -17.10 11.33 -11.55
N LYS A 69 -16.15 12.00 -12.20
CA LYS A 69 -15.96 13.45 -12.05
C LYS A 69 -17.13 14.24 -12.62
N LEU A 70 -17.77 13.73 -13.69
CA LEU A 70 -19.00 14.27 -14.27
C LEU A 70 -20.21 14.03 -13.36
N GLN A 71 -20.38 12.81 -12.84
CA GLN A 71 -21.47 12.48 -11.89
C GLN A 71 -21.37 13.32 -10.62
N ASN A 72 -20.18 13.47 -10.06
CA ASN A 72 -19.94 14.27 -8.85
C ASN A 72 -19.88 15.78 -9.11
N LYS A 73 -20.24 16.24 -10.32
CA LYS A 73 -20.24 17.66 -10.75
C LYS A 73 -18.88 18.36 -10.55
N LYS A 74 -17.78 17.60 -10.45
CA LYS A 74 -16.42 18.14 -10.39
C LYS A 74 -15.94 18.66 -11.74
N LEU A 75 -16.45 18.09 -12.84
CA LEU A 75 -16.25 18.56 -14.21
C LEU A 75 -17.59 18.83 -14.89
N THR A 76 -17.59 19.69 -15.90
CA THR A 76 -18.75 19.93 -16.76
C THR A 76 -18.60 19.15 -18.07
N HIS A 77 -19.72 18.79 -18.71
CA HIS A 77 -19.70 18.12 -20.02
C HIS A 77 -18.90 18.90 -21.08
N GLN A 78 -18.88 20.24 -20.99
CA GLN A 78 -18.10 21.05 -21.92
C GLN A 78 -16.57 20.91 -21.66
N GLN A 79 -16.14 20.92 -20.41
CA GLN A 79 -14.71 20.73 -20.08
C GLN A 79 -14.20 19.38 -20.54
N VAL A 80 -15.01 18.34 -20.40
CA VAL A 80 -14.66 17.00 -20.87
C VAL A 80 -14.67 16.93 -22.40
N ALA A 81 -15.65 17.55 -23.05
CA ALA A 81 -15.73 17.63 -24.49
C ALA A 81 -14.52 18.36 -25.11
N ASP A 82 -14.10 19.47 -24.51
CA ASP A 82 -12.93 20.24 -24.91
C ASP A 82 -11.63 19.41 -24.72
N ALA A 83 -11.51 18.71 -23.60
CA ALA A 83 -10.35 17.84 -23.29
C ALA A 83 -10.21 16.66 -24.26
N MET A 84 -11.34 16.08 -24.69
CA MET A 84 -11.38 14.95 -25.62
C MET A 84 -11.43 15.34 -27.09
N LYS A 85 -11.56 16.62 -27.40
CA LYS A 85 -11.78 17.12 -28.77
C LYS A 85 -13.02 16.50 -29.45
N VAL A 86 -14.07 16.25 -28.67
CA VAL A 86 -15.38 15.73 -29.13
C VAL A 86 -16.51 16.72 -28.85
N SER A 87 -17.68 16.49 -29.43
CA SER A 87 -18.84 17.34 -29.13
C SER A 87 -19.43 17.01 -27.74
N ARG A 88 -20.05 18.03 -27.11
CA ARG A 88 -20.74 17.88 -25.83
C ARG A 88 -21.81 16.78 -25.85
N SER A 89 -22.49 16.61 -27.00
CA SER A 89 -23.51 15.57 -27.18
C SER A 89 -22.93 14.16 -27.11
N VAL A 90 -21.69 13.95 -27.57
CA VAL A 90 -20.95 12.68 -27.44
C VAL A 90 -20.66 12.37 -25.98
N VAL A 91 -20.16 13.35 -25.23
CA VAL A 91 -19.93 13.19 -23.78
C VAL A 91 -21.22 12.84 -23.04
N THR A 92 -22.33 13.48 -23.38
CA THR A 92 -23.62 13.18 -22.76
C THR A 92 -24.09 11.74 -23.05
N LYS A 93 -23.94 11.29 -24.30
CA LYS A 93 -24.27 9.89 -24.67
C LYS A 93 -23.36 8.88 -24.01
N MET A 94 -22.06 9.16 -23.91
CA MET A 94 -21.09 8.31 -23.23
C MET A 94 -21.41 8.19 -21.74
N LEU A 95 -21.77 9.30 -21.10
CA LEU A 95 -22.17 9.28 -19.68
C LEU A 95 -23.47 8.51 -19.45
N ALA A 96 -24.44 8.64 -20.36
CA ALA A 96 -25.69 7.88 -20.29
C ALA A 96 -25.43 6.36 -20.41
N ALA A 97 -24.62 5.96 -21.39
CA ALA A 97 -24.22 4.56 -21.56
C ALA A 97 -23.44 4.02 -20.35
N TYR A 98 -22.58 4.84 -19.74
CA TYR A 98 -21.88 4.45 -18.50
C TYR A 98 -22.85 4.25 -17.32
N ILE A 99 -23.84 5.11 -17.16
CA ILE A 99 -24.82 4.97 -16.09
C ILE A 99 -25.66 3.70 -16.29
N GLU A 100 -25.97 3.37 -17.54
CA GLU A 100 -26.73 2.17 -17.90
C GLU A 100 -25.91 0.89 -17.69
N ASP A 101 -24.58 0.95 -17.88
CA ASP A 101 -23.68 -0.23 -17.79
C ASP A 101 -22.77 -0.19 -16.54
N LYS A 102 -23.07 0.68 -15.57
CA LYS A 102 -22.22 0.90 -14.40
C LYS A 102 -21.99 -0.36 -13.57
N GLU A 103 -23.01 -1.18 -13.42
CA GLU A 103 -22.96 -2.41 -12.62
C GLU A 103 -22.01 -3.43 -13.27
N ASN A 104 -22.03 -3.55 -14.59
CA ASN A 104 -21.12 -4.41 -15.34
C ASN A 104 -19.67 -3.90 -15.32
N TYR A 105 -19.50 -2.58 -15.39
CA TYR A 105 -18.18 -1.93 -15.33
C TYR A 105 -17.52 -2.08 -13.95
N GLU A 106 -18.27 -1.87 -12.86
CA GLU A 106 -17.78 -2.07 -11.50
C GLU A 106 -17.39 -3.53 -11.27
N SER A 107 -18.19 -4.48 -11.74
CA SER A 107 -17.88 -5.91 -11.69
C SER A 107 -16.59 -6.28 -12.44
N GLN A 108 -16.35 -5.71 -13.62
CA GLN A 108 -15.11 -5.93 -14.39
C GLN A 108 -13.88 -5.34 -13.70
N LYS A 109 -14.03 -4.14 -13.09
CA LYS A 109 -12.96 -3.50 -12.31
C LYS A 109 -12.58 -4.35 -11.10
N ASP A 110 -13.57 -4.83 -10.36
CA ASP A 110 -13.35 -5.69 -9.19
C ASP A 110 -12.66 -6.99 -9.59
N TRP A 111 -12.99 -7.54 -10.75
CA TRP A 111 -12.35 -8.74 -11.29
C TRP A 111 -10.87 -8.49 -11.66
N GLN A 112 -10.56 -7.36 -12.28
CA GLN A 112 -9.19 -6.97 -12.59
C GLN A 112 -8.34 -6.79 -11.33
N ILE A 113 -8.88 -6.11 -10.31
CA ILE A 113 -8.21 -5.95 -9.01
C ILE A 113 -7.94 -7.32 -8.38
N ALA A 114 -8.92 -8.22 -8.40
CA ALA A 114 -8.76 -9.56 -7.87
C ALA A 114 -7.67 -10.36 -8.62
N GLU A 115 -7.63 -10.28 -9.95
CA GLU A 115 -6.60 -10.94 -10.77
C GLU A 115 -5.19 -10.40 -10.46
N GLU A 116 -5.03 -9.08 -10.39
CA GLU A 116 -3.76 -8.44 -10.04
C GLU A 116 -3.32 -8.77 -8.60
N THR A 117 -4.28 -8.87 -7.67
CA THR A 117 -4.02 -9.29 -6.29
C THR A 117 -3.53 -10.73 -6.23
N VAL A 118 -4.21 -11.64 -6.93
CA VAL A 118 -3.79 -13.05 -7.02
C VAL A 118 -2.39 -13.17 -7.63
N LYS A 119 -2.12 -12.43 -8.71
CA LYS A 119 -0.79 -12.41 -9.33
C LYS A 119 0.28 -11.90 -8.36
N SER A 120 0.02 -10.82 -7.65
CA SER A 120 0.96 -10.28 -6.65
C SER A 120 1.27 -11.26 -5.53
N LEU A 121 0.30 -12.09 -5.12
CA LEU A 121 0.54 -13.13 -4.12
C LEU A 121 1.39 -14.30 -4.64
N GLN A 122 1.47 -14.49 -5.95
CA GLN A 122 2.30 -15.51 -6.57
C GLN A 122 3.76 -15.07 -6.75
N ASP A 123 3.98 -13.79 -7.00
CA ASP A 123 5.31 -13.21 -7.24
C ASP A 123 5.63 -12.11 -6.21
N PHE A 124 6.78 -12.23 -5.55
CA PHE A 124 7.20 -11.28 -4.52
C PHE A 124 7.49 -9.88 -5.08
N LYS A 125 8.07 -9.79 -6.28
CA LYS A 125 8.38 -8.50 -6.89
C LYS A 125 7.09 -7.75 -7.23
N ASP A 126 6.14 -8.41 -7.87
CA ASP A 126 4.82 -7.85 -8.17
C ASP A 126 4.10 -7.39 -6.88
N PHE A 127 4.20 -8.19 -5.79
CA PHE A 127 3.67 -7.83 -4.48
C PHE A 127 4.35 -6.59 -3.90
N ARG A 128 5.68 -6.54 -3.96
CA ARG A 128 6.47 -5.41 -3.45
C ARG A 128 6.14 -4.12 -4.20
N ASP A 129 6.11 -4.16 -5.53
CA ASP A 129 5.83 -3.00 -6.38
C ASP A 129 4.39 -2.49 -6.19
N ARG A 130 3.45 -3.39 -5.91
CA ARG A 130 2.04 -3.03 -5.69
C ARG A 130 1.79 -2.36 -4.35
N TYR A 131 2.34 -2.91 -3.26
CA TYR A 131 1.95 -2.52 -1.91
C TYR A 131 2.96 -1.67 -1.16
N PHE A 132 4.22 -1.59 -1.59
CA PHE A 132 5.23 -0.85 -0.85
C PHE A 132 5.80 0.31 -1.65
N LYS A 133 5.93 1.43 -0.96
CA LYS A 133 6.53 2.65 -1.49
C LYS A 133 7.59 3.14 -0.51
N THR A 134 8.60 3.82 -1.03
CA THR A 134 9.57 4.55 -0.22
C THR A 134 8.89 5.71 0.52
N GLU A 135 9.58 6.35 1.45
CA GLU A 135 9.11 7.56 2.14
C GLU A 135 8.79 8.70 1.17
N THR A 136 9.40 8.70 -0.01
CA THR A 136 9.13 9.67 -1.09
C THR A 136 7.96 9.28 -1.99
N GLY A 137 7.33 8.11 -1.76
CA GLY A 137 6.22 7.59 -2.56
C GLY A 137 6.64 6.87 -3.85
N GLU A 138 7.93 6.69 -4.08
CA GLU A 138 8.49 5.97 -5.22
C GLU A 138 8.48 4.45 -4.99
N LEU A 139 8.61 3.67 -6.06
CA LEU A 139 8.81 2.22 -5.97
C LEU A 139 10.19 1.92 -5.35
N TYR A 140 10.24 0.87 -4.55
CA TYR A 140 11.54 0.33 -4.13
C TYR A 140 12.27 -0.25 -5.34
N GLU A 141 13.53 0.12 -5.53
CA GLU A 141 14.38 -0.52 -6.51
C GLU A 141 14.62 -1.99 -6.09
N THR A 142 14.24 -2.92 -6.96
CA THR A 142 14.50 -4.35 -6.77
C THR A 142 15.58 -4.75 -7.77
N ALA A 143 16.83 -4.69 -7.35
CA ALA A 143 17.97 -5.10 -8.16
C ALA A 143 18.01 -6.64 -8.33
N ASP A 144 18.71 -7.13 -9.36
CA ASP A 144 18.82 -8.56 -9.67
C ASP A 144 19.26 -9.42 -8.47
N PHE A 145 20.12 -8.88 -7.62
CA PHE A 145 20.57 -9.62 -6.44
C PHE A 145 19.46 -9.74 -5.37
N HIS A 146 18.54 -8.79 -5.27
CA HIS A 146 17.36 -8.89 -4.41
C HIS A 146 16.42 -10.00 -4.90
N GLU A 147 16.18 -10.06 -6.21
CA GLU A 147 15.37 -11.13 -6.81
C GLU A 147 16.01 -12.50 -6.58
N ASN A 148 17.33 -12.61 -6.77
CA ASN A 148 18.07 -13.84 -6.47
C ASN A 148 17.97 -14.26 -5.00
N TRP A 149 18.05 -13.30 -4.05
CA TRP A 149 17.89 -13.61 -2.63
C TRP A 149 16.50 -14.18 -2.33
N ILE A 150 15.45 -13.54 -2.84
CA ILE A 150 14.08 -14.00 -2.62
C ILE A 150 13.81 -15.34 -3.27
N ASN A 151 14.26 -15.57 -4.49
CA ASN A 151 14.12 -16.85 -5.16
C ASN A 151 14.82 -17.97 -4.38
N ASN A 152 16.03 -17.72 -3.87
CA ASN A 152 16.75 -18.66 -3.02
C ASN A 152 16.06 -18.92 -1.68
N ILE A 153 15.47 -17.90 -1.06
CA ILE A 153 14.68 -18.06 0.18
C ILE A 153 13.45 -18.91 -0.10
N VAL A 154 12.70 -18.61 -1.16
CA VAL A 154 11.49 -19.35 -1.54
C VAL A 154 11.82 -20.81 -1.84
N ASP A 155 12.87 -21.07 -2.60
CA ASP A 155 13.36 -22.44 -2.87
C ASP A 155 13.80 -23.16 -1.60
N ALA A 156 14.54 -22.49 -0.73
CA ALA A 156 14.96 -23.05 0.54
C ALA A 156 13.77 -23.43 1.45
N ILE A 157 12.75 -22.57 1.52
CA ILE A 157 11.52 -22.85 2.27
C ILE A 157 10.80 -24.07 1.67
N ALA A 158 10.63 -24.10 0.35
CA ALA A 158 9.94 -25.20 -0.34
C ALA A 158 10.65 -26.55 -0.13
N ASN A 159 11.98 -26.55 0.00
CA ASN A 159 12.80 -27.75 0.19
C ASN A 159 13.19 -28.01 1.67
N GLY A 160 12.61 -27.32 2.64
CA GLY A 160 12.94 -27.47 4.06
C GLY A 160 14.36 -27.06 4.44
N LYS A 161 15.05 -26.28 3.58
CA LYS A 161 16.45 -25.86 3.77
C LYS A 161 16.56 -24.51 4.48
N GLN A 162 17.77 -24.17 4.89
CA GLN A 162 18.12 -22.84 5.40
C GLN A 162 18.84 -22.05 4.31
N GLN A 163 18.54 -20.76 4.22
CA GLN A 163 19.23 -19.82 3.33
C GLN A 163 20.00 -18.80 4.16
N MET A 164 21.28 -18.61 3.85
CA MET A 164 22.10 -17.53 4.40
C MET A 164 22.35 -16.49 3.33
N ILE A 165 22.14 -15.22 3.67
CA ILE A 165 22.42 -14.07 2.80
C ILE A 165 23.52 -13.24 3.46
N LEU A 166 24.67 -13.15 2.79
CA LEU A 166 25.76 -12.26 3.16
C LEU A 166 25.76 -11.06 2.22
N SER A 167 25.58 -9.89 2.75
CA SER A 167 25.61 -8.64 1.96
C SER A 167 26.23 -7.50 2.75
N PRO A 168 26.85 -6.53 2.06
CA PRO A 168 27.31 -5.32 2.72
C PRO A 168 26.17 -4.57 3.40
N PRO A 169 26.45 -3.69 4.38
CA PRO A 169 25.45 -2.79 4.95
C PRO A 169 24.77 -1.91 3.87
N ARG A 170 23.55 -1.47 4.15
CA ARG A 170 22.77 -0.55 3.28
C ARG A 170 22.37 -1.09 1.90
N HIS A 171 22.31 -2.40 1.73
CA HIS A 171 21.80 -3.05 0.53
C HIS A 171 20.30 -3.47 0.68
N GLY A 172 19.53 -2.81 1.56
CA GLY A 172 18.09 -3.02 1.69
C GLY A 172 17.68 -4.41 2.23
N LYS A 173 18.59 -5.17 2.85
CA LYS A 173 18.33 -6.52 3.36
C LYS A 173 17.15 -6.56 4.34
N THR A 174 17.16 -5.71 5.36
CA THR A 174 16.13 -5.67 6.40
C THR A 174 14.76 -5.26 5.82
N ASP A 175 14.72 -4.25 4.95
CA ASP A 175 13.48 -3.83 4.29
C ASP A 175 12.92 -4.95 3.40
N LEU A 176 13.79 -5.62 2.63
CA LEU A 176 13.40 -6.75 1.81
C LEU A 176 12.80 -7.89 2.64
N LEU A 177 13.42 -8.23 3.77
CA LEU A 177 12.94 -9.27 4.69
C LEU A 177 11.62 -8.83 5.39
N THR A 178 11.46 -7.55 5.70
CA THR A 178 10.22 -6.99 6.24
C THR A 178 9.06 -7.16 5.24
N HIS A 179 9.27 -6.76 4.00
CA HIS A 179 8.27 -6.93 2.93
C HIS A 179 8.00 -8.42 2.65
N PHE A 180 9.04 -9.26 2.70
CA PHE A 180 8.90 -10.70 2.57
C PHE A 180 8.04 -11.31 3.68
N ALA A 181 8.22 -10.88 4.93
CA ALA A 181 7.40 -11.34 6.06
C ALA A 181 5.93 -10.94 5.87
N VAL A 182 5.64 -9.72 5.44
CA VAL A 182 4.27 -9.28 5.10
C VAL A 182 3.67 -10.15 4.00
N TRP A 183 4.43 -10.41 2.92
CA TRP A 183 4.00 -11.28 1.83
C TRP A 183 3.66 -12.69 2.30
N GLN A 184 4.49 -13.30 3.16
CA GLN A 184 4.22 -14.62 3.73
C GLN A 184 2.95 -14.64 4.59
N ILE A 185 2.70 -13.57 5.37
CA ILE A 185 1.47 -13.43 6.17
C ILE A 185 0.24 -13.32 5.26
N CYS A 186 0.33 -12.57 4.16
CA CYS A 186 -0.75 -12.44 3.19
C CYS A 186 -1.04 -13.76 2.44
N LYS A 187 0.00 -14.54 2.12
CA LYS A 187 -0.14 -15.87 1.50
C LYS A 187 -0.73 -16.92 2.44
N ASN A 188 -0.34 -16.88 3.70
CA ASN A 188 -0.82 -17.81 4.71
C ASN A 188 -1.15 -17.07 6.02
N PRO A 189 -2.42 -16.73 6.28
CA PRO A 189 -2.82 -16.01 7.48
C PRO A 189 -2.61 -16.83 8.78
N ASN A 190 -2.32 -18.11 8.68
CA ASN A 190 -2.07 -18.98 9.82
C ASN A 190 -0.58 -19.16 10.13
N ILE A 191 0.31 -18.57 9.33
CA ILE A 191 1.77 -18.67 9.51
C ILE A 191 2.21 -18.14 10.87
N ARG A 192 3.26 -18.76 11.40
CA ARG A 192 3.93 -18.37 12.64
C ARG A 192 5.37 -18.00 12.30
N ILE A 193 5.71 -16.74 12.45
CA ILE A 193 7.04 -16.20 12.12
C ILE A 193 7.76 -15.80 13.40
N MET A 194 9.02 -16.20 13.53
CA MET A 194 9.93 -15.73 14.56
C MET A 194 10.97 -14.83 13.92
N TRP A 195 11.02 -13.55 14.34
CA TRP A 195 12.10 -12.65 13.95
C TRP A 195 13.15 -12.57 15.03
N VAL A 196 14.37 -12.89 14.67
CA VAL A 196 15.53 -12.91 15.57
C VAL A 196 16.47 -11.77 15.20
N GLY A 197 16.75 -10.90 16.15
CA GLY A 197 17.77 -9.83 16.03
C GLY A 197 18.95 -10.04 16.97
N GLY A 198 20.01 -9.27 16.79
CA GLY A 198 21.17 -9.27 17.69
C GLY A 198 20.83 -8.95 19.15
N ASN A 199 19.74 -8.20 19.37
CA ASN A 199 19.10 -7.99 20.66
C ASN A 199 17.57 -7.86 20.47
N GLU A 200 16.83 -7.77 21.60
CA GLU A 200 15.37 -7.73 21.57
C GLU A 200 14.81 -6.45 20.93
N ASP A 201 15.48 -5.31 21.11
CA ASP A 201 15.03 -4.03 20.57
C ASP A 201 15.18 -3.98 19.05
N ILE A 202 16.27 -4.52 18.50
CA ILE A 202 16.46 -4.67 17.04
C ILE A 202 15.34 -5.56 16.46
N ALA A 203 15.06 -6.69 17.09
CA ALA A 203 13.99 -7.57 16.66
C ALA A 203 12.61 -6.89 16.74
N LYS A 204 12.33 -6.15 17.82
CA LYS A 204 11.08 -5.39 17.97
C LYS A 204 10.92 -4.30 16.92
N ASN A 205 12.00 -3.61 16.55
CA ASN A 205 11.94 -2.60 15.49
C ASN A 205 11.55 -3.22 14.15
N ALA A 206 12.12 -4.36 13.79
CA ALA A 206 11.77 -5.06 12.56
C ALA A 206 10.32 -5.60 12.58
N VAL A 207 9.89 -6.21 13.68
CA VAL A 207 8.50 -6.65 13.87
C VAL A 207 7.54 -5.48 13.88
N GLY A 208 7.95 -4.33 14.43
CA GLY A 208 7.21 -3.08 14.39
C GLY A 208 6.99 -2.57 12.97
N ALA A 209 8.01 -2.66 12.10
CA ALA A 209 7.88 -2.28 10.69
C ALA A 209 6.89 -3.20 9.94
N VAL A 210 6.92 -4.51 10.17
CA VAL A 210 5.93 -5.45 9.62
C VAL A 210 4.53 -5.08 10.11
N LEU A 211 4.39 -4.79 11.41
CA LEU A 211 3.12 -4.42 12.03
C LEU A 211 2.56 -3.14 11.42
N ASP A 212 3.40 -2.12 11.19
CA ASP A 212 3.01 -0.85 10.60
C ASP A 212 2.42 -1.04 9.20
N HIS A 213 3.05 -1.85 8.36
CA HIS A 213 2.50 -2.18 7.04
C HIS A 213 1.14 -2.88 7.12
N LEU A 214 0.97 -3.83 8.05
CA LEU A 214 -0.31 -4.53 8.23
C LEU A 214 -1.41 -3.63 8.82
N GLU A 215 -1.05 -2.61 9.58
CA GLU A 215 -2.01 -1.69 10.22
C GLU A 215 -2.40 -0.54 9.29
N ASN A 216 -1.41 0.09 8.64
CA ASN A 216 -1.57 1.39 7.99
C ASN A 216 -1.60 1.32 6.46
N ASN A 217 -1.25 0.20 5.82
CA ASN A 217 -1.35 0.06 4.39
C ASN A 217 -2.80 -0.25 3.98
N GLU A 218 -3.55 0.80 3.63
CA GLU A 218 -4.97 0.69 3.28
C GLU A 218 -5.19 -0.19 2.06
N LEU A 219 -4.38 -0.01 0.99
CA LEU A 219 -4.49 -0.80 -0.23
C LEU A 219 -4.27 -2.29 0.05
N LEU A 220 -3.25 -2.63 0.85
CA LEU A 220 -2.98 -4.01 1.25
C LEU A 220 -4.14 -4.61 2.05
N ASN A 221 -4.68 -3.86 3.02
CA ASN A 221 -5.81 -4.31 3.82
C ASN A 221 -7.05 -4.56 2.96
N GLU A 222 -7.37 -3.63 2.06
CA GLU A 222 -8.59 -3.67 1.26
C GLU A 222 -8.56 -4.80 0.22
N GLU A 223 -7.43 -5.00 -0.47
CA GLU A 223 -7.31 -6.00 -1.51
C GLU A 223 -7.10 -7.42 -0.98
N ILE A 224 -6.34 -7.59 0.10
CA ILE A 224 -6.06 -8.92 0.67
C ILE A 224 -7.20 -9.43 1.56
N ASN A 225 -7.78 -8.57 2.38
CA ASN A 225 -8.79 -8.99 3.37
C ASN A 225 -10.23 -8.66 2.92
N GLY A 226 -10.39 -7.82 1.90
CA GLY A 226 -11.68 -7.29 1.45
C GLY A 226 -12.09 -5.99 2.15
N PRO A 227 -13.10 -5.29 1.62
CA PRO A 227 -13.52 -3.98 2.08
C PRO A 227 -13.87 -3.94 3.57
N GLY A 228 -13.25 -3.02 4.30
CA GLY A 228 -13.50 -2.79 5.73
C GLY A 228 -12.94 -3.86 6.68
N VAL A 229 -12.22 -4.86 6.18
CA VAL A 229 -11.57 -5.90 7.00
C VAL A 229 -10.09 -5.53 7.19
N LYS A 230 -9.61 -5.56 8.43
CA LYS A 230 -8.23 -5.25 8.78
C LYS A 230 -7.50 -6.47 9.33
N PHE A 231 -6.19 -6.51 9.13
CA PHE A 231 -5.32 -7.49 9.80
C PHE A 231 -5.34 -7.33 11.32
N GLN A 232 -5.50 -6.09 11.80
CA GLN A 232 -5.59 -5.81 13.23
C GLN A 232 -6.78 -6.55 13.87
N PRO A 233 -6.56 -7.30 14.95
CA PRO A 233 -7.63 -8.01 15.61
C PRO A 233 -8.59 -7.04 16.34
N LYS A 234 -9.85 -7.45 16.54
CA LYS A 234 -10.79 -6.66 17.32
C LYS A 234 -10.27 -6.50 18.76
N ILE A 235 -10.43 -5.31 19.34
CA ILE A 235 -9.91 -4.93 20.66
C ILE A 235 -10.26 -5.97 21.76
N ARG A 236 -11.43 -6.59 21.71
CA ARG A 236 -11.89 -7.58 22.71
C ARG A 236 -11.48 -9.02 22.40
N SER A 237 -10.64 -9.26 21.40
CA SER A 237 -10.25 -10.62 20.99
C SER A 237 -9.25 -11.28 21.93
N GLY A 238 -8.60 -10.54 22.83
CA GLY A 238 -7.51 -11.04 23.69
C GLY A 238 -6.20 -11.32 22.94
N LYS A 239 -6.14 -11.02 21.63
CA LYS A 239 -4.95 -11.21 20.79
C LYS A 239 -3.97 -10.05 20.99
N SER A 240 -2.67 -10.35 21.07
CA SER A 240 -1.62 -9.34 21.14
C SER A 240 -1.49 -8.60 19.81
N TRP A 241 -1.23 -7.28 19.89
CA TRP A 241 -0.97 -6.40 18.75
C TRP A 241 0.10 -5.40 19.16
N SER A 242 1.37 -5.81 19.10
CA SER A 242 2.52 -4.99 19.50
C SER A 242 3.79 -5.42 18.77
N SER A 243 4.82 -4.58 18.76
CA SER A 243 6.12 -4.89 18.17
C SER A 243 6.85 -6.06 18.85
N GLY A 244 6.53 -6.41 20.08
CA GLY A 244 7.06 -7.59 20.73
C GLY A 244 6.48 -8.90 20.18
N GLN A 245 5.19 -8.89 19.92
CA GLN A 245 4.48 -9.98 19.24
C GLN A 245 3.10 -9.53 18.81
N PHE A 246 2.58 -10.12 17.72
CA PHE A 246 1.22 -9.88 17.29
C PHE A 246 0.55 -11.13 16.69
N THR A 247 -0.78 -11.12 16.73
CA THR A 247 -1.61 -12.13 16.07
C THR A 247 -2.66 -11.43 15.22
N ILE A 248 -2.66 -11.68 13.91
CA ILE A 248 -3.63 -11.07 12.99
C ILE A 248 -5.07 -11.53 13.28
N GLY A 249 -6.03 -10.64 12.99
CA GLY A 249 -7.46 -10.92 13.18
C GLY A 249 -8.03 -11.91 12.16
N THR A 250 -7.40 -12.01 11.00
CA THR A 250 -7.85 -12.76 9.82
C THR A 250 -7.38 -14.22 9.78
N ARG A 251 -6.80 -14.75 10.87
CA ARG A 251 -6.51 -16.19 10.98
C ARG A 251 -7.75 -17.03 10.74
N THR A 252 -7.62 -18.05 9.91
CA THR A 252 -8.70 -18.98 9.55
C THR A 252 -8.75 -20.21 10.45
N VAL A 253 -7.60 -20.61 11.02
CA VAL A 253 -7.50 -21.78 11.91
C VAL A 253 -7.57 -21.33 13.37
N THR A 254 -8.43 -21.97 14.14
CA THR A 254 -8.56 -21.78 15.60
C THR A 254 -7.60 -22.70 16.37
N GLY A 255 -7.23 -22.30 17.59
CA GLY A 255 -6.40 -23.14 18.47
C GLY A 255 -4.89 -22.98 18.29
N ILE A 256 -4.41 -22.18 17.30
CA ILE A 256 -3.00 -21.86 17.18
C ILE A 256 -2.59 -20.97 18.36
N LYS A 257 -1.73 -21.51 19.25
CA LYS A 257 -1.29 -20.81 20.47
C LYS A 257 -0.19 -19.77 20.17
N SER A 258 0.73 -20.07 19.25
CA SER A 258 1.80 -19.15 18.88
C SER A 258 1.25 -17.92 18.12
N PRO A 259 1.81 -16.71 18.33
CA PRO A 259 1.43 -15.54 17.60
C PRO A 259 1.72 -15.65 16.09
N THR A 260 1.19 -14.73 15.28
CA THR A 260 1.55 -14.65 13.86
C THR A 260 3.02 -14.26 13.72
N MET A 261 3.48 -13.32 14.54
CA MET A 261 4.87 -12.92 14.56
C MET A 261 5.34 -12.61 15.98
N VAL A 262 6.59 -12.93 16.27
CA VAL A 262 7.24 -12.66 17.57
C VAL A 262 8.66 -12.16 17.36
N ALA A 263 9.04 -11.13 18.13
CA ALA A 263 10.40 -10.61 18.21
C ALA A 263 11.18 -11.40 19.29
N VAL A 264 12.41 -11.78 18.95
CA VAL A 264 13.32 -12.48 19.86
C VAL A 264 14.73 -11.89 19.71
N GLY A 265 15.34 -11.51 20.82
CA GLY A 265 16.77 -11.19 20.85
C GLY A 265 17.62 -12.44 20.91
N LYS A 266 18.84 -12.38 20.37
CA LYS A 266 19.84 -13.45 20.50
C LYS A 266 20.01 -13.87 21.97
N GLY A 267 20.02 -15.19 22.22
CA GLY A 267 20.07 -15.74 23.57
C GLY A 267 18.74 -15.67 24.34
N GLY A 268 17.69 -15.11 23.75
CA GLY A 268 16.39 -14.99 24.36
C GLY A 268 15.70 -16.33 24.64
N LYS A 269 14.81 -16.35 25.63
CA LYS A 269 14.01 -17.54 26.00
C LYS A 269 12.88 -17.71 24.99
N ILE A 270 12.96 -18.76 24.18
CA ILE A 270 11.95 -19.10 23.15
C ILE A 270 11.21 -20.42 23.46
N LEU A 271 11.27 -20.86 24.71
CA LEU A 271 10.66 -22.11 25.14
C LEU A 271 9.13 -22.09 24.84
N SER A 272 8.63 -23.21 24.29
CA SER A 272 7.22 -23.43 23.98
C SER A 272 6.63 -22.53 22.85
N ARG A 273 7.44 -22.04 21.93
CA ARG A 273 6.99 -21.29 20.76
C ARG A 273 7.40 -22.00 19.48
N ASP A 274 6.45 -22.66 18.84
CA ASP A 274 6.66 -23.25 17.53
C ASP A 274 6.47 -22.20 16.45
N CYS A 275 7.24 -22.28 15.38
CA CYS A 275 7.16 -21.39 14.23
C CYS A 275 7.38 -22.15 12.91
N ASP A 276 6.80 -21.62 11.86
CA ASP A 276 6.91 -22.16 10.50
C ASP A 276 8.08 -21.51 9.76
N LEU A 277 8.40 -20.26 10.11
CA LEU A 277 9.48 -19.47 9.49
C LEU A 277 10.29 -18.76 10.57
N ILE A 278 11.61 -18.86 10.49
CA ILE A 278 12.56 -18.08 11.28
C ILE A 278 13.27 -17.12 10.34
N ILE A 279 13.18 -15.82 10.62
CA ILE A 279 13.95 -14.76 9.98
C ILE A 279 14.98 -14.29 11.00
N ALA A 280 16.26 -14.48 10.71
CA ALA A 280 17.34 -14.03 11.57
C ALA A 280 18.13 -12.92 10.85
N ASP A 281 18.05 -11.70 11.38
CA ASP A 281 18.68 -10.53 10.79
C ASP A 281 19.65 -9.89 11.78
N ASP A 282 20.90 -9.67 11.32
CA ASP A 282 21.99 -9.06 12.08
C ASP A 282 22.16 -9.64 13.51
N ILE A 283 22.19 -10.98 13.61
CA ILE A 283 22.31 -11.68 14.89
C ILE A 283 23.71 -11.60 15.51
N GLU A 284 24.71 -11.24 14.74
CA GLU A 284 26.08 -11.07 15.21
C GLU A 284 26.49 -9.61 15.21
N ASP A 285 27.08 -9.16 16.30
CA ASP A 285 27.70 -7.86 16.46
C ASP A 285 29.21 -7.95 16.55
N HIS A 286 29.89 -6.82 16.60
CA HIS A 286 31.36 -6.76 16.72
C HIS A 286 31.86 -7.47 17.96
N GLY A 287 31.18 -7.40 19.10
CA GLY A 287 31.54 -8.05 20.34
C GLY A 287 31.52 -9.58 20.24
N THR A 288 30.46 -10.09 19.56
CA THR A 288 30.32 -11.56 19.38
C THR A 288 31.24 -12.12 18.32
N THR A 289 31.67 -11.32 17.33
CA THR A 289 32.61 -11.78 16.30
C THR A 289 34.05 -11.89 16.78
N ILE A 290 34.47 -11.08 17.74
CA ILE A 290 35.85 -11.02 18.22
C ILE A 290 36.10 -12.10 19.28
N GLN A 291 35.15 -12.36 20.18
CA GLN A 291 35.34 -13.27 21.32
C GLN A 291 34.94 -14.71 20.93
N PRO A 292 35.89 -15.67 20.94
CA PRO A 292 35.61 -17.08 20.60
C PRO A 292 34.51 -17.72 21.46
N SER A 293 34.44 -17.38 22.75
CA SER A 293 33.42 -17.88 23.67
C SER A 293 32.01 -17.37 23.32
N ALA A 294 31.89 -16.11 22.91
CA ALA A 294 30.62 -15.52 22.51
C ALA A 294 30.10 -16.11 21.19
N ARG A 295 31.02 -16.38 20.23
CA ARG A 295 30.67 -17.10 18.99
C ARG A 295 30.16 -18.51 19.29
N GLU A 296 30.82 -19.24 20.15
CA GLU A 296 30.42 -20.59 20.51
C GLU A 296 29.06 -20.59 21.23
N GLN A 297 28.79 -19.63 22.13
CA GLN A 297 27.49 -19.48 22.77
C GLN A 297 26.37 -19.17 21.74
N THR A 298 26.65 -18.31 20.78
CA THR A 298 25.68 -18.00 19.69
C THR A 298 25.42 -19.26 18.86
N ARG A 299 26.48 -20.01 18.49
CA ARG A 299 26.35 -21.26 17.74
C ARG A 299 25.56 -22.32 18.50
N GLN A 300 25.84 -22.51 19.79
CA GLN A 300 25.10 -23.45 20.62
C GLN A 300 23.62 -23.05 20.73
N TRP A 301 23.34 -21.76 21.01
CA TRP A 301 21.97 -21.27 21.08
C TRP A 301 21.22 -21.48 19.75
N TRP A 302 21.88 -21.21 18.63
CA TRP A 302 21.30 -21.44 17.29
C TRP A 302 20.95 -22.93 17.10
N THR A 303 21.88 -23.81 17.33
CA THR A 303 21.71 -25.24 17.02
C THR A 303 20.79 -25.95 18.01
N THR A 304 20.84 -25.63 19.30
CA THR A 304 20.11 -26.36 20.33
C THR A 304 18.75 -25.73 20.66
N THR A 305 18.64 -24.42 20.54
CA THR A 305 17.46 -23.69 20.99
C THR A 305 16.62 -23.15 19.83
N LEU A 306 17.22 -22.44 18.88
CA LEU A 306 16.49 -21.82 17.81
C LEU A 306 16.04 -22.82 16.72
N SER A 307 16.96 -23.63 16.22
CA SER A 307 16.65 -24.57 15.12
C SER A 307 15.64 -25.65 15.51
N SER A 308 15.53 -25.97 16.82
CA SER A 308 14.52 -26.91 17.32
C SER A 308 13.09 -26.37 17.35
N ARG A 309 12.89 -25.09 17.01
CA ARG A 309 11.56 -24.43 17.02
C ARG A 309 10.86 -24.43 15.68
N LYS A 310 11.57 -24.79 14.61
CA LYS A 310 10.96 -25.02 13.31
C LYS A 310 10.19 -26.34 13.37
N GLU A 311 8.86 -26.27 13.15
CA GLU A 311 8.04 -27.47 13.03
C GLU A 311 8.38 -28.16 11.70
N GLU A 312 8.86 -29.41 11.76
CA GLU A 312 9.00 -30.23 10.57
C GLU A 312 7.60 -30.71 10.20
N HIS A 313 7.06 -30.20 9.11
CA HIS A 313 5.86 -30.78 8.52
C HIS A 313 6.25 -32.13 7.89
N THR A 314 5.96 -33.19 8.59
CA THR A 314 5.97 -34.56 8.08
C THR A 314 4.71 -34.82 7.29
#